data_3c154347d6ef2efaa48f29d69f9b7b43
#
_entry.id   3c154347d6ef2efaa48f29d69f9b7b43
#
_cell.length_a   1.000
_cell.length_b   1.000
_cell.length_c   1.000
_cell.angle_alpha   90.00
_cell.angle_beta   90.00
_cell.angle_gamma   90.00
#
_symmetry.space_group_name_H-M   'P 1'
#
loop_
_entity.id
_entity.type
_entity.pdbx_description
1 polymer ?
#
loop_
_entity_poly.entity_id
_entity_poly.type
_entity_poly.pdbx_seq_one_letter_code
_entity_poly.pdbx_strand_id
1 'polypeptide(L)'
;MSVYLDASALVPTLIKEAGTKAVDDFLSATDDLLVVSDLAAAEVTSAVSRLLRMGRLGRDQADALLDEFDVWRAAATTTVDFLPADFRQGKLFVRNFDLGLRAPDALHAAICRRTGDRMVTLDRRLATAAATLGVAVEHLA
;
A
#
# COMPACT_ATOMS: atom_id res chain seq x y z
N MET A 1 -16.73 3.39 6.77
CA MET A 1 -15.66 3.97 5.92
C MET A 1 -14.60 2.91 5.70
N SER A 2 -13.92 2.97 4.59
CA SER A 2 -12.82 2.05 4.30
C SER A 2 -11.55 2.81 3.97
N VAL A 3 -10.43 2.24 4.38
CA VAL A 3 -9.11 2.78 4.11
C VAL A 3 -8.30 1.77 3.32
N TYR A 4 -7.64 2.26 2.29
CA TYR A 4 -6.78 1.49 1.41
C TYR A 4 -5.32 1.66 1.87
N LEU A 5 -4.66 0.56 2.15
CA LEU A 5 -3.27 0.56 2.60
C LEU A 5 -2.36 0.23 1.41
N ASP A 6 -1.45 1.13 1.07
CA ASP A 6 -0.41 0.82 0.10
C ASP A 6 0.75 0.04 0.75
N ALA A 7 1.69 -0.44 -0.04
CA ALA A 7 2.80 -1.24 0.48
C ALA A 7 3.67 -0.46 1.48
N SER A 8 3.82 0.85 1.34
CA SER A 8 4.62 1.66 2.26
C SER A 8 4.05 1.65 3.68
N ALA A 9 2.73 1.50 3.81
CA ALA A 9 2.06 1.38 5.10
C ALA A 9 2.01 -0.07 5.61
N LEU A 10 2.18 -1.05 4.74
CA LEU A 10 2.12 -2.47 5.11
C LEU A 10 3.47 -3.04 5.53
N VAL A 11 4.54 -2.72 4.78
CA VAL A 11 5.90 -3.24 5.07
C VAL A 11 6.34 -2.95 6.50
N PRO A 12 6.10 -1.74 7.08
CA PRO A 12 6.50 -1.45 8.45
C PRO A 12 5.80 -2.30 9.52
N THR A 13 4.70 -2.96 9.18
CA THR A 13 4.04 -3.90 10.12
C THR A 13 4.76 -5.24 10.21
N LEU A 14 5.53 -5.61 9.17
CA LEU A 14 6.31 -6.85 9.12
C LEU A 14 7.75 -6.64 9.54
N ILE A 15 8.33 -5.53 9.11
CA ILE A 15 9.74 -5.18 9.30
C ILE A 15 9.80 -3.91 10.14
N LYS A 16 10.47 -3.96 11.28
CA LYS A 16 10.64 -2.78 12.13
C LYS A 16 11.50 -1.74 11.42
N GLU A 17 10.92 -0.57 11.22
CA GLU A 17 11.60 0.57 10.61
C GLU A 17 11.01 1.90 11.14
N ALA A 18 11.46 3.04 10.64
CA ALA A 18 11.07 4.34 11.17
C ALA A 18 9.56 4.58 11.20
N GLY A 19 8.83 4.07 10.20
CA GLY A 19 7.37 4.24 10.10
C GLY A 19 6.53 3.26 10.91
N THR A 20 7.13 2.26 11.54
CA THR A 20 6.39 1.18 12.22
C THR A 20 5.45 1.71 13.30
N LYS A 21 5.94 2.63 14.15
CA LYS A 21 5.11 3.16 15.24
C LYS A 21 3.89 3.90 14.71
N ALA A 22 4.07 4.73 13.69
CA ALA A 22 2.97 5.52 13.13
C ALA A 22 1.88 4.61 12.53
N VAL A 23 2.30 3.54 11.84
CA VAL A 23 1.36 2.58 11.27
C VAL A 23 0.67 1.76 12.36
N ASP A 24 1.40 1.26 13.32
CA ASP A 24 0.83 0.49 14.43
C ASP A 24 -0.18 1.31 15.23
N ASP A 25 0.14 2.57 15.51
CA ASP A 25 -0.77 3.49 16.19
C ASP A 25 -2.05 3.71 15.35
N PHE A 26 -1.91 3.89 14.06
CA PHE A 26 -3.05 4.05 13.15
C PHE A 26 -3.94 2.80 13.17
N LEU A 27 -3.35 1.62 12.96
CA LEU A 27 -4.10 0.37 12.90
C LEU A 27 -4.80 0.04 14.22
N SER A 28 -4.20 0.41 15.34
CA SER A 28 -4.79 0.19 16.67
C SER A 28 -5.95 1.12 16.96
N ALA A 29 -5.96 2.30 16.35
CA ALA A 29 -6.95 3.35 16.63
C ALA A 29 -8.12 3.36 15.64
N THR A 30 -7.96 2.81 14.45
CA THR A 30 -8.99 2.90 13.41
C THR A 30 -10.08 1.83 13.59
N ASP A 31 -11.32 2.24 13.39
CA ASP A 31 -12.48 1.34 13.29
C ASP A 31 -12.90 1.12 11.82
N ASP A 32 -12.22 1.74 10.88
CA ASP A 32 -12.53 1.64 9.46
C ASP A 32 -12.16 0.25 8.92
N LEU A 33 -12.87 -0.17 7.87
CA LEU A 33 -12.50 -1.37 7.13
C LEU A 33 -11.14 -1.16 6.46
N LEU A 34 -10.26 -2.14 6.63
CA LEU A 34 -8.96 -2.12 6.00
C LEU A 34 -9.03 -2.82 4.64
N VAL A 35 -8.52 -2.17 3.61
CA VAL A 35 -8.52 -2.68 2.24
C VAL A 35 -7.07 -2.86 1.78
N VAL A 36 -6.75 -4.06 1.31
CA VAL A 36 -5.43 -4.40 0.76
C VAL A 36 -5.63 -5.07 -0.59
N SER A 37 -5.13 -4.45 -1.65
CA SER A 37 -5.19 -5.01 -3.00
C SER A 37 -4.13 -6.09 -3.22
N ASP A 38 -4.32 -6.91 -4.24
CA ASP A 38 -3.31 -7.87 -4.67
C ASP A 38 -2.02 -7.18 -5.13
N LEU A 39 -2.13 -5.99 -5.71
CA LEU A 39 -0.94 -5.20 -6.07
C LEU A 39 -0.14 -4.83 -4.82
N ALA A 40 -0.78 -4.31 -3.78
CA ALA A 40 -0.12 -3.97 -2.53
C ALA A 40 0.53 -5.21 -1.90
N ALA A 41 -0.16 -6.34 -1.91
CA ALA A 41 0.39 -7.61 -1.40
C ALA A 41 1.60 -8.08 -2.22
N ALA A 42 1.57 -7.93 -3.54
CA ALA A 42 2.70 -8.25 -4.40
C ALA A 42 3.90 -7.33 -4.11
N GLU A 43 3.65 -6.05 -3.87
CA GLU A 43 4.71 -5.10 -3.51
C GLU A 43 5.32 -5.41 -2.15
N VAL A 44 4.52 -5.80 -1.17
CA VAL A 44 5.02 -6.28 0.15
C VAL A 44 5.94 -7.48 -0.05
N THR A 45 5.51 -8.45 -0.84
CA THR A 45 6.31 -9.64 -1.16
C THR A 45 7.61 -9.26 -1.84
N SER A 46 7.55 -8.32 -2.78
CA SER A 46 8.73 -7.80 -3.48
C SER A 46 9.71 -7.12 -2.51
N ALA A 47 9.21 -6.35 -1.56
CA ALA A 47 10.05 -5.70 -0.55
C ALA A 47 10.78 -6.73 0.33
N VAL A 48 10.08 -7.76 0.79
CA VAL A 48 10.69 -8.86 1.57
C VAL A 48 11.73 -9.61 0.74
N SER A 49 11.40 -9.92 -0.52
CA SER A 49 12.33 -10.57 -1.46
C SER A 49 13.61 -9.75 -1.64
N ARG A 50 13.48 -8.43 -1.73
CA ARG A 50 14.64 -7.54 -1.85
C ARG A 50 15.54 -7.61 -0.61
N LEU A 51 14.96 -7.60 0.59
CA LEU A 51 15.73 -7.70 1.83
C LEU A 51 16.47 -9.04 1.93
N LEU A 52 15.83 -10.12 1.47
CA LEU A 52 16.49 -11.42 1.39
C LEU A 52 17.70 -11.37 0.44
N ARG A 53 17.53 -10.83 -0.76
CA ARG A 53 18.62 -10.69 -1.74
C ARG A 53 19.75 -9.81 -1.23
N MET A 54 19.46 -8.82 -0.40
CA MET A 54 20.44 -7.93 0.22
C MET A 54 21.13 -8.54 1.44
N GLY A 55 20.77 -9.76 1.81
CA GLY A 55 21.34 -10.44 2.96
C GLY A 55 20.84 -9.92 4.31
N ARG A 56 19.75 -9.14 4.34
CA ARG A 56 19.18 -8.59 5.57
C ARG A 56 18.18 -9.52 6.26
N LEU A 57 17.67 -10.50 5.53
CA LEU A 57 16.78 -11.53 6.03
C LEU A 57 17.27 -12.89 5.57
N GLY A 58 17.11 -13.90 6.41
CA GLY A 58 17.25 -15.28 6.00
C GLY A 58 15.99 -15.78 5.30
N ARG A 59 16.10 -16.88 4.54
CA ARG A 59 14.97 -17.45 3.80
C ARG A 59 13.82 -17.84 4.72
N ASP A 60 14.12 -18.55 5.82
CA ASP A 60 13.08 -19.00 6.75
C ASP A 60 12.36 -17.81 7.41
N GLN A 61 13.12 -16.76 7.73
CA GLN A 61 12.56 -15.53 8.28
C GLN A 61 11.65 -14.83 7.26
N ALA A 62 12.08 -14.74 6.00
CA ALA A 62 11.29 -14.13 4.93
C ALA A 62 9.98 -14.90 4.72
N ASP A 63 10.05 -16.24 4.65
CA ASP A 63 8.86 -17.09 4.50
C ASP A 63 7.90 -16.89 5.68
N ALA A 64 8.42 -16.87 6.91
CA ALA A 64 7.58 -16.67 8.09
C ALA A 64 6.88 -15.31 8.11
N LEU A 65 7.58 -14.25 7.72
CA LEU A 65 6.99 -12.90 7.66
C LEU A 65 5.86 -12.84 6.64
N LEU A 66 6.05 -13.44 5.46
CA LEU A 66 5.03 -13.44 4.41
C LEU A 66 3.84 -14.32 4.79
N ASP A 67 4.07 -15.45 5.44
CA ASP A 67 2.99 -16.30 5.95
C ASP A 67 2.15 -15.56 6.99
N GLU A 68 2.78 -14.85 7.92
CA GLU A 68 2.08 -14.02 8.91
C GLU A 68 1.28 -12.90 8.24
N PHE A 69 1.84 -12.28 7.23
CA PHE A 69 1.14 -11.24 6.47
C PHE A 69 -0.11 -11.81 5.79
N ASP A 70 0.01 -12.97 5.16
CA ASP A 70 -1.11 -13.61 4.47
C ASP A 70 -2.24 -13.96 5.44
N VAL A 71 -1.91 -14.47 6.62
CA VAL A 71 -2.89 -14.78 7.67
C VAL A 71 -3.59 -13.52 8.16
N TRP A 72 -2.83 -12.47 8.45
CA TRP A 72 -3.38 -11.20 8.89
C TRP A 72 -4.28 -10.58 7.81
N ARG A 73 -3.82 -10.59 6.57
CA ARG A 73 -4.59 -10.04 5.45
C ARG A 73 -5.93 -10.73 5.29
N ALA A 74 -5.93 -12.06 5.34
CA ALA A 74 -7.16 -12.86 5.20
C ALA A 74 -8.14 -12.61 6.35
N ALA A 75 -7.64 -12.42 7.58
CA ALA A 75 -8.48 -12.28 8.76
C ALA A 75 -8.95 -10.83 9.00
N ALA A 76 -8.13 -9.83 8.69
CA ALA A 76 -8.32 -8.45 9.14
C ALA A 76 -8.63 -7.46 8.01
N THR A 77 -8.54 -7.86 6.74
CA THR A 77 -8.70 -6.93 5.62
C THR A 77 -9.67 -7.47 4.57
N THR A 78 -10.14 -6.55 3.74
CA THR A 78 -10.93 -6.85 2.54
C THR A 78 -10.06 -6.62 1.31
N THR A 79 -10.17 -7.50 0.32
CA THR A 79 -9.51 -7.32 -0.97
C THR A 79 -10.43 -6.55 -1.91
N VAL A 80 -9.85 -5.59 -2.63
CA VAL A 80 -10.51 -4.89 -3.73
C VAL A 80 -9.83 -5.29 -5.03
N ASP A 81 -10.63 -5.63 -6.04
CA ASP A 81 -10.13 -6.05 -7.33
C ASP A 81 -9.86 -4.87 -8.24
N PHE A 82 -8.74 -4.94 -8.98
CA PHE A 82 -8.48 -4.02 -10.07
C PHE A 82 -9.37 -4.34 -11.26
N LEU A 83 -9.89 -3.29 -11.90
CA LEU A 83 -10.61 -3.40 -13.16
C LEU A 83 -9.71 -2.93 -14.31
N PRO A 84 -9.96 -3.38 -15.55
CA PRO A 84 -9.22 -2.84 -16.70
C PRO A 84 -9.25 -1.31 -16.79
N ALA A 85 -10.34 -0.69 -16.36
CA ALA A 85 -10.45 0.77 -16.32
C ALA A 85 -9.45 1.43 -15.38
N ASP A 86 -9.05 0.76 -14.29
CA ASP A 86 -8.05 1.29 -13.36
C ASP A 86 -6.68 1.41 -14.05
N PHE A 87 -6.34 0.44 -14.89
CA PHE A 87 -5.09 0.49 -15.65
C PHE A 87 -5.10 1.63 -16.66
N ARG A 88 -6.22 1.83 -17.36
CA ARG A 88 -6.35 2.93 -18.30
C ARG A 88 -6.28 4.28 -17.59
N GLN A 89 -6.93 4.41 -16.44
CA GLN A 89 -6.87 5.63 -15.63
C GLN A 89 -5.46 5.85 -15.07
N GLY A 90 -4.81 4.81 -14.61
CA GLY A 90 -3.44 4.88 -14.11
C GLY A 90 -2.46 5.35 -15.18
N LYS A 91 -2.62 4.87 -16.41
CA LYS A 91 -1.82 5.34 -17.56
C LYS A 91 -1.98 6.85 -17.75
N LEU A 92 -3.21 7.37 -17.64
CA LEU A 92 -3.45 8.81 -17.76
C LEU A 92 -2.81 9.59 -16.61
N PHE A 93 -2.84 9.05 -15.40
CA PHE A 93 -2.20 9.68 -14.24
C PHE A 93 -0.68 9.78 -14.42
N VAL A 94 -0.05 8.73 -14.95
CA VAL A 94 1.40 8.75 -15.24
C VAL A 94 1.73 9.79 -16.31
N ARG A 95 0.86 10.01 -17.28
CA ARG A 95 1.04 11.04 -18.32
C ARG A 95 0.98 12.46 -17.78
N ASN A 96 0.46 12.66 -16.61
CA ASN A 96 0.63 13.92 -15.89
C ASN A 96 2.04 13.92 -15.27
N PHE A 97 3.03 14.20 -16.09
CA PHE A 97 4.46 14.00 -15.77
C PHE A 97 4.91 14.79 -14.54
N ASP A 98 4.28 15.92 -14.27
CA ASP A 98 4.62 16.74 -13.11
C ASP A 98 4.39 16.06 -11.77
N LEU A 99 3.50 15.07 -11.74
CA LEU A 99 3.23 14.32 -10.51
C LEU A 99 4.32 13.30 -10.17
N GLY A 100 5.15 12.92 -11.14
CA GLY A 100 6.26 12.00 -10.95
C GLY A 100 5.84 10.61 -10.50
N LEU A 101 4.66 10.16 -10.89
CA LEU A 101 4.14 8.83 -10.52
C LEU A 101 4.74 7.73 -11.39
N ARG A 102 5.07 6.61 -10.77
CA ARG A 102 5.32 5.36 -11.47
C ARG A 102 4.02 4.57 -11.59
N ALA A 103 4.02 3.53 -12.44
CA ALA A 103 2.82 2.76 -12.71
C ALA A 103 2.14 2.19 -11.44
N PRO A 104 2.85 1.56 -10.48
CA PRO A 104 2.18 1.07 -9.28
C PRO A 104 1.52 2.19 -8.46
N ASP A 105 2.18 3.33 -8.32
CA ASP A 105 1.62 4.48 -7.59
C ASP A 105 0.33 4.96 -8.25
N ALA A 106 0.35 5.06 -9.57
CA ALA A 106 -0.82 5.50 -10.34
C ALA A 106 -1.97 4.49 -10.22
N LEU A 107 -1.68 3.21 -10.15
CA LEU A 107 -2.71 2.17 -9.97
C LEU A 107 -3.34 2.25 -8.58
N HIS A 108 -2.56 2.49 -7.53
CA HIS A 108 -3.11 2.72 -6.19
C HIS A 108 -4.03 3.94 -6.17
N ALA A 109 -3.61 5.03 -6.80
CA ALA A 109 -4.45 6.23 -6.90
C ALA A 109 -5.72 5.98 -7.71
N ALA A 110 -5.63 5.26 -8.81
CA ALA A 110 -6.77 4.97 -9.68
C ALA A 110 -7.83 4.14 -8.96
N ILE A 111 -7.42 3.09 -8.26
CA ILE A 111 -8.38 2.22 -7.55
C ILE A 111 -9.04 2.97 -6.40
N CYS A 112 -8.29 3.77 -5.64
CA CYS A 112 -8.87 4.58 -4.56
C CYS A 112 -9.86 5.63 -5.09
N ARG A 113 -9.53 6.26 -6.23
CA ARG A 113 -10.43 7.23 -6.84
C ARG A 113 -11.74 6.59 -7.29
N ARG A 114 -11.67 5.39 -7.86
CA ARG A 114 -12.87 4.67 -8.30
C ARG A 114 -13.74 4.20 -7.14
N THR A 115 -13.12 3.68 -6.08
CA THR A 115 -13.87 3.10 -4.94
C THR A 115 -14.29 4.13 -3.91
N GLY A 116 -13.62 5.29 -3.86
CA GLY A 116 -13.83 6.28 -2.82
C GLY A 116 -13.08 5.97 -1.51
N ASP A 117 -12.25 4.94 -1.49
CA ASP A 117 -11.45 4.62 -0.30
C ASP A 117 -10.43 5.71 -0.03
N ARG A 118 -10.22 6.00 1.25
CA ARG A 118 -9.13 6.87 1.67
C ARG A 118 -7.81 6.10 1.62
N MET A 119 -6.82 6.64 0.92
CA MET A 119 -5.49 6.04 0.87
C MET A 119 -4.69 6.38 2.13
N VAL A 120 -4.16 5.38 2.78
CA VAL A 120 -3.24 5.53 3.91
C VAL A 120 -1.86 5.10 3.45
N THR A 121 -0.89 6.00 3.53
CA THR A 121 0.45 5.80 2.98
C THR A 121 1.52 6.48 3.83
N LEU A 122 2.73 5.93 3.81
CA LEU A 122 3.93 6.59 4.34
C LEU A 122 4.71 7.32 3.24
N ASP A 123 4.35 7.13 1.98
CA ASP A 123 5.03 7.74 0.84
C ASP A 123 4.50 9.14 0.62
N ARG A 124 5.31 10.15 0.96
CA ARG A 124 4.93 11.57 0.82
C ARG A 124 4.64 11.95 -0.62
N ARG A 125 5.43 11.45 -1.57
CA ARG A 125 5.24 11.77 -2.99
C ARG A 125 3.92 11.23 -3.49
N LEU A 126 3.61 9.98 -3.14
CA LEU A 126 2.34 9.38 -3.50
C LEU A 126 1.17 10.11 -2.84
N ALA A 127 1.30 10.46 -1.56
CA ALA A 127 0.26 11.20 -0.84
C ALA A 127 -0.07 12.53 -1.54
N THR A 128 0.95 13.30 -1.89
CA THR A 128 0.77 14.59 -2.56
C THR A 128 0.15 14.43 -3.94
N ALA A 129 0.64 13.48 -4.73
CA ALA A 129 0.13 13.24 -6.08
C ALA A 129 -1.31 12.73 -6.06
N ALA A 130 -1.62 11.79 -5.17
CA ALA A 130 -2.96 11.22 -5.05
C ALA A 130 -3.98 12.29 -4.62
N ALA A 131 -3.62 13.17 -3.69
CA ALA A 131 -4.47 14.29 -3.29
C ALA A 131 -4.78 15.21 -4.48
N THR A 132 -3.78 15.51 -5.30
CA THR A 132 -3.97 16.30 -6.52
C THR A 132 -4.93 15.62 -7.49
N LEU A 133 -4.94 14.30 -7.53
CA LEU A 133 -5.83 13.51 -8.39
C LEU A 133 -7.25 13.32 -7.82
N GLY A 134 -7.55 13.93 -6.69
CA GLY A 134 -8.88 13.84 -6.08
C GLY A 134 -9.08 12.63 -5.16
N VAL A 135 -8.03 11.95 -4.77
CA VAL A 135 -8.08 10.85 -3.80
C VAL A 135 -7.98 11.42 -2.38
N ALA A 136 -8.87 10.97 -1.49
CA ALA A 136 -8.72 11.27 -0.07
C ALA A 136 -7.49 10.52 0.46
N VAL A 137 -6.59 11.23 1.14
CA VAL A 137 -5.31 10.68 1.58
C VAL A 137 -5.06 10.99 3.05
N GLU A 138 -4.53 10.02 3.77
CA GLU A 138 -3.91 10.22 5.06
C GLU A 138 -2.45 9.80 4.97
N HIS A 139 -1.55 10.76 5.10
CA HIS A 139 -0.11 10.51 5.13
C HIS A 139 0.31 10.31 6.59
N LEU A 140 0.83 9.13 6.90
CA LEU A 140 1.35 8.82 8.22
C LEU A 140 2.82 9.25 8.28
N ALA A 141 3.14 10.09 9.21
CA ALA A 141 4.50 10.62 9.34
C ALA A 141 5.26 9.96 10.48
#